data_433e6488f723978d076db096edfd3a16
#
_entry.id   433e6488f723978d076db096edfd3a16
#
_cell.length_a   1.000
_cell.length_b   1.000
_cell.length_c   1.000
_cell.angle_alpha   90.00
_cell.angle_beta   90.00
_cell.angle_gamma   90.00
#
_symmetry.space_group_name_H-M   'P 1'
#
loop_
_entity.id
_entity.type
_entity.pdbx_description
1 polymer ?
#
loop_
_entity_poly.entity_id
_entity_poly.type
_entity_poly.pdbx_seq_one_letter_code
_entity_poly.pdbx_strand_id
1 'polypeptide(L)'
;MRLDLSQLLFWIACAAWWAVEVFISHRRRSQDDPARDGGTLRMLWTVLYAAIFVAVVLSVLGIGRWPPGWRLPLLWTGTAMVVGGLAFRLWAIAVLGRQFTVDVGIQPGHALITAGPYRWLRHPSYTGALACFYGLGVGLGSWASLAVIALAVTAAFARRMRVEEGVLAQAFGPAWDAHAGRTWKVLPWVW
;
A
#
# COMPACT_ATOMS: atom_id res chain seq x y z
N MET A 1 -29.47 -12.56 -1.28
CA MET A 1 -28.66 -12.39 -0.05
C MET A 1 -28.61 -10.89 0.23
N ARG A 2 -29.26 -10.42 1.30
CA ARG A 2 -29.19 -8.99 1.67
C ARG A 2 -27.85 -8.78 2.40
N LEU A 3 -27.06 -7.83 1.92
CA LEU A 3 -25.85 -7.40 2.62
C LEU A 3 -26.27 -6.72 3.92
N ASP A 4 -25.69 -7.09 5.05
CA ASP A 4 -25.86 -6.34 6.28
C ASP A 4 -25.08 -5.01 6.21
N LEU A 5 -25.41 -4.06 7.10
CA LEU A 5 -24.81 -2.73 7.10
C LEU A 5 -23.27 -2.78 7.20
N SER A 6 -22.72 -3.70 7.97
CA SER A 6 -21.26 -3.82 8.16
C SER A 6 -20.58 -4.28 6.87
N GLN A 7 -21.18 -5.22 6.14
CA GLN A 7 -20.68 -5.64 4.83
C GLN A 7 -20.76 -4.52 3.80
N LEU A 8 -21.88 -3.79 3.78
CA LEU A 8 -22.04 -2.66 2.88
C LEU A 8 -20.98 -1.59 3.11
N LEU A 9 -20.76 -1.21 4.37
CA LEU A 9 -19.73 -0.23 4.74
C LEU A 9 -18.32 -0.70 4.37
N PHE A 10 -18.01 -1.97 4.59
CA PHE A 10 -16.72 -2.54 4.20
C PHE A 10 -16.48 -2.44 2.68
N TRP A 11 -17.46 -2.84 1.88
CA TRP A 11 -17.32 -2.79 0.42
C TRP A 11 -17.32 -1.36 -0.13
N ILE A 12 -18.05 -0.44 0.49
CA ILE A 12 -17.98 0.99 0.15
C ILE A 12 -16.57 1.53 0.44
N ALA A 13 -15.99 1.19 1.60
CA ALA A 13 -14.62 1.61 1.94
C ALA A 13 -13.59 1.04 0.94
N CYS A 14 -13.71 -0.23 0.56
CA CYS A 14 -12.84 -0.85 -0.44
C CYS A 14 -13.01 -0.20 -1.83
N ALA A 15 -14.23 0.09 -2.25
CA ALA A 15 -14.51 0.75 -3.53
C ALA A 15 -13.97 2.18 -3.55
N ALA A 16 -14.15 2.94 -2.47
CA ALA A 16 -13.61 4.28 -2.33
C ALA A 16 -12.08 4.28 -2.37
N TRP A 17 -11.43 3.38 -1.62
CA TRP A 17 -9.98 3.19 -1.69
C TRP A 17 -9.53 2.89 -3.12
N TRP A 18 -10.16 1.92 -3.79
CA TRP A 18 -9.81 1.56 -5.16
C TRP A 18 -9.96 2.72 -6.14
N ALA A 19 -11.06 3.47 -6.05
CA ALA A 19 -11.28 4.65 -6.89
C ALA A 19 -10.19 5.71 -6.69
N VAL A 20 -9.76 5.93 -5.44
CA VAL A 20 -8.66 6.85 -5.12
C VAL A 20 -7.34 6.35 -5.71
N GLU A 21 -7.01 5.06 -5.61
CA GLU A 21 -5.77 4.50 -6.20
C GLU A 21 -5.76 4.64 -7.72
N VAL A 22 -6.88 4.36 -8.39
CA VAL A 22 -7.02 4.56 -9.84
C VAL A 22 -6.83 6.04 -10.19
N PHE A 23 -7.47 6.94 -9.46
CA PHE A 23 -7.33 8.39 -9.68
C PHE A 23 -5.87 8.86 -9.53
N ILE A 24 -5.20 8.43 -8.45
CA ILE A 24 -3.80 8.77 -8.19
C ILE A 24 -2.90 8.22 -9.31
N SER A 25 -3.11 6.97 -9.72
CA SER A 25 -2.31 6.30 -10.75
C SER A 25 -2.39 6.97 -12.13
N HIS A 26 -3.52 7.63 -12.43
CA HIS A 26 -3.69 8.37 -13.68
C HIS A 26 -3.11 9.80 -13.61
N ARG A 27 -3.14 10.43 -12.43
CA ARG A 27 -2.78 11.85 -12.27
C ARG A 27 -1.32 12.09 -11.88
N ARG A 28 -0.64 11.10 -11.34
CA ARG A 28 0.67 11.25 -10.68
C ARG A 28 1.74 10.35 -11.29
N ARG A 29 1.88 10.39 -12.61
CA ARG A 29 3.00 9.73 -13.30
C ARG A 29 4.22 10.65 -13.37
N SER A 30 5.42 10.05 -13.27
CA SER A 30 6.68 10.75 -13.47
C SER A 30 6.82 11.18 -14.93
N GLN A 31 7.56 12.27 -15.15
CA GLN A 31 8.06 12.67 -16.47
C GLN A 31 9.49 12.13 -16.74
N ASP A 32 10.02 11.35 -15.80
CA ASP A 32 11.36 10.78 -15.86
C ASP A 32 11.41 9.53 -16.75
N ASP A 33 12.61 9.02 -17.01
CA ASP A 33 12.85 7.84 -17.81
C ASP A 33 12.15 6.60 -17.21
N PRO A 34 11.23 5.97 -17.94
CA PRO A 34 10.57 4.74 -17.49
C PRO A 34 11.53 3.59 -17.13
N ALA A 35 12.76 3.62 -17.68
CA ALA A 35 13.78 2.61 -17.38
C ALA A 35 14.21 2.62 -15.91
N ARG A 36 14.14 3.77 -15.22
CA ARG A 36 14.47 3.89 -13.79
C ARG A 36 13.54 3.11 -12.87
N ASP A 37 12.27 2.96 -13.26
CA ASP A 37 11.32 2.11 -12.53
C ASP A 37 11.65 0.62 -12.65
N GLY A 38 12.44 0.20 -13.63
CA GLY A 38 12.80 -1.20 -13.87
C GLY A 38 11.61 -2.13 -14.02
N GLY A 39 10.46 -1.61 -14.47
CA GLY A 39 9.20 -2.36 -14.63
C GLY A 39 8.51 -2.73 -13.30
N THR A 40 8.95 -2.16 -12.18
CA THR A 40 8.41 -2.52 -10.86
C THR A 40 6.96 -2.10 -10.68
N LEU A 41 6.52 -1.02 -11.33
CA LEU A 41 5.12 -0.60 -11.31
C LEU A 41 4.20 -1.64 -11.98
N ARG A 42 4.59 -2.11 -13.17
CA ARG A 42 3.83 -3.14 -13.88
C ARG A 42 3.79 -4.45 -13.09
N MET A 43 4.93 -4.88 -12.57
CA MET A 43 5.02 -6.05 -11.71
C MET A 43 4.12 -5.89 -10.47
N LEU A 44 4.17 -4.72 -9.79
CA LEU A 44 3.35 -4.43 -8.62
C LEU A 44 1.88 -4.63 -8.94
N TRP A 45 1.35 -3.95 -9.98
CA TRP A 45 -0.06 -4.08 -10.37
C TRP A 45 -0.45 -5.51 -10.71
N THR A 46 0.40 -6.24 -11.44
CA THR A 46 0.14 -7.66 -11.78
C THR A 46 0.02 -8.51 -10.51
N VAL A 47 0.95 -8.37 -9.56
CA VAL A 47 0.93 -9.13 -8.31
C VAL A 47 -0.28 -8.74 -7.45
N LEU A 48 -0.61 -7.44 -7.37
CA LEU A 48 -1.77 -6.97 -6.60
C LEU A 48 -3.08 -7.55 -7.13
N TYR A 49 -3.31 -7.48 -8.45
CA TYR A 49 -4.51 -8.06 -9.07
C TYR A 49 -4.58 -9.58 -8.87
N ALA A 50 -3.47 -10.28 -9.09
CA ALA A 50 -3.42 -11.73 -8.90
C ALA A 50 -3.69 -12.13 -7.44
N ALA A 51 -3.06 -11.43 -6.48
CA ALA A 51 -3.26 -11.68 -5.05
C ALA A 51 -4.70 -11.43 -4.60
N ILE A 52 -5.31 -10.32 -5.04
CA ILE A 52 -6.73 -10.03 -4.74
C ILE A 52 -7.63 -11.09 -5.35
N PHE A 53 -7.42 -11.44 -6.63
CA PHE A 53 -8.21 -12.47 -7.29
C PHE A 53 -8.15 -13.81 -6.54
N VAL A 54 -6.94 -14.30 -6.22
CA VAL A 54 -6.76 -15.55 -5.48
C VAL A 54 -7.41 -15.45 -4.09
N ALA A 55 -7.23 -14.35 -3.38
CA ALA A 55 -7.80 -14.15 -2.06
C ALA A 55 -9.35 -14.17 -2.08
N VAL A 56 -9.97 -13.53 -3.07
CA VAL A 56 -11.41 -13.55 -3.26
C VAL A 56 -11.90 -14.97 -3.57
N VAL A 57 -11.22 -15.69 -4.48
CA VAL A 57 -11.56 -17.08 -4.81
C VAL A 57 -11.49 -17.97 -3.56
N LEU A 58 -10.42 -17.88 -2.77
CA LEU A 58 -10.28 -18.64 -1.52
C LEU A 58 -11.44 -18.35 -0.53
N SER A 59 -11.78 -17.07 -0.37
CA SER A 59 -12.90 -16.65 0.49
C SER A 59 -14.24 -17.21 0.00
N VAL A 60 -14.52 -17.13 -1.31
CA VAL A 60 -15.76 -17.65 -1.91
C VAL A 60 -15.84 -19.17 -1.77
N LEU A 61 -14.76 -19.89 -2.02
CA LEU A 61 -14.66 -21.35 -1.84
C LEU A 61 -14.70 -21.77 -0.37
N GLY A 62 -14.62 -20.83 0.56
CA GLY A 62 -14.66 -21.13 1.99
C GLY A 62 -13.37 -21.71 2.56
N ILE A 63 -12.26 -21.61 1.81
CA ILE A 63 -10.96 -22.11 2.24
C ILE A 63 -10.39 -21.18 3.32
N GLY A 64 -10.03 -21.74 4.47
CA GLY A 64 -9.45 -20.99 5.58
C GLY A 64 -10.41 -20.00 6.26
N ARG A 65 -11.72 -20.27 6.27
CA ARG A 65 -12.69 -19.41 6.96
C ARG A 65 -12.42 -19.34 8.46
N TRP A 66 -12.55 -18.14 9.00
CA TRP A 66 -12.59 -17.93 10.44
C TRP A 66 -13.92 -18.47 11.02
N PRO A 67 -13.92 -18.83 12.32
CA PRO A 67 -15.18 -19.23 12.98
C PRO A 67 -16.26 -18.16 12.82
N PRO A 68 -17.56 -18.54 12.73
CA PRO A 68 -18.64 -17.59 12.42
C PRO A 68 -18.73 -16.40 13.37
N GLY A 69 -18.42 -16.56 14.66
CA GLY A 69 -18.42 -15.48 15.65
C GLY A 69 -17.40 -14.36 15.38
N TRP A 70 -16.39 -14.60 14.55
CA TRP A 70 -15.37 -13.61 14.20
C TRP A 70 -15.76 -12.71 13.02
N ARG A 71 -16.83 -13.04 12.31
CA ARG A 71 -17.21 -12.31 11.09
C ARG A 71 -17.39 -10.81 11.30
N LEU A 72 -18.14 -10.42 12.31
CA LEU A 72 -18.43 -9.00 12.58
C LEU A 72 -17.17 -8.24 13.05
N PRO A 73 -16.40 -8.73 14.04
CA PRO A 73 -15.13 -8.12 14.40
C PRO A 73 -14.15 -7.97 13.23
N LEU A 74 -14.02 -8.99 12.38
CA LEU A 74 -13.12 -8.95 11.22
C LEU A 74 -13.57 -7.91 10.18
N LEU A 75 -14.86 -7.78 9.91
CA LEU A 75 -15.38 -6.74 9.01
C LEU A 75 -15.08 -5.33 9.52
N TRP A 76 -15.32 -5.07 10.82
CA TRP A 76 -15.02 -3.76 11.40
C TRP A 76 -13.52 -3.48 11.44
N THR A 77 -12.70 -4.47 11.81
CA THR A 77 -11.24 -4.34 11.79
C THR A 77 -10.75 -4.08 10.38
N GLY A 78 -11.22 -4.86 9.39
CA GLY A 78 -10.87 -4.66 7.98
C GLY A 78 -11.28 -3.28 7.47
N THR A 79 -12.49 -2.83 7.79
CA THR A 79 -12.98 -1.48 7.44
C THR A 79 -12.10 -0.39 8.06
N ALA A 80 -11.79 -0.51 9.35
CA ALA A 80 -10.93 0.46 10.04
C ALA A 80 -9.52 0.52 9.44
N MET A 81 -8.95 -0.64 9.07
CA MET A 81 -7.65 -0.71 8.41
C MET A 81 -7.67 -0.08 7.01
N VAL A 82 -8.74 -0.30 6.22
CA VAL A 82 -8.88 0.32 4.88
C VAL A 82 -9.01 1.83 5.01
N VAL A 83 -9.91 2.31 5.86
CA VAL A 83 -10.15 3.75 6.04
C VAL A 83 -8.93 4.45 6.65
N GLY A 84 -8.36 3.90 7.72
CA GLY A 84 -7.18 4.46 8.37
C GLY A 84 -5.94 4.40 7.48
N GLY A 85 -5.74 3.30 6.76
CA GLY A 85 -4.67 3.12 5.78
C GLY A 85 -4.77 4.13 4.64
N LEU A 86 -5.97 4.33 4.09
CA LEU A 86 -6.21 5.32 3.05
C LEU A 86 -5.95 6.74 3.55
N ALA A 87 -6.46 7.09 4.73
CA ALA A 87 -6.23 8.41 5.33
C ALA A 87 -4.73 8.67 5.54
N PHE A 88 -4.00 7.70 6.08
CA PHE A 88 -2.55 7.80 6.29
C PHE A 88 -1.79 7.91 4.96
N ARG A 89 -2.18 7.15 3.94
CA ARG A 89 -1.60 7.23 2.59
C ARG A 89 -1.82 8.59 1.96
N LEU A 90 -3.04 9.13 2.02
CA LEU A 90 -3.35 10.45 1.49
C LEU A 90 -2.58 11.56 2.23
N TRP A 91 -2.43 11.46 3.55
CA TRP A 91 -1.58 12.38 4.31
C TRP A 91 -0.12 12.31 3.85
N ALA A 92 0.44 11.12 3.70
CA ALA A 92 1.81 10.95 3.21
C ALA A 92 1.98 11.56 1.78
N ILE A 93 1.03 11.31 0.89
CA ILE A 93 1.03 11.88 -0.47
C ILE A 93 0.91 13.41 -0.44
N ALA A 94 0.07 13.95 0.44
CA ALA A 94 -0.11 15.40 0.59
C ALA A 94 1.19 16.08 1.07
N VAL A 95 1.95 15.44 1.97
CA VAL A 95 3.24 15.94 2.46
C VAL A 95 4.30 15.95 1.36
N LEU A 96 4.35 14.91 0.50
CA LEU A 96 5.24 14.91 -0.68
C LEU A 96 4.80 15.94 -1.75
N GLY A 97 3.52 16.19 -1.84
CA GLY A 97 2.95 17.17 -2.75
C GLY A 97 3.27 16.88 -4.21
N ARG A 98 4.01 17.79 -4.86
CA ARG A 98 4.38 17.67 -6.28
C ARG A 98 5.45 16.59 -6.52
N GLN A 99 6.17 16.17 -5.51
CA GLN A 99 7.27 15.19 -5.62
C GLN A 99 6.76 13.75 -5.59
N PHE A 100 5.49 13.54 -5.22
CA PHE A 100 4.89 12.21 -5.25
C PHE A 100 4.61 11.78 -6.68
N THR A 101 5.16 10.63 -7.08
CA THR A 101 4.84 9.92 -8.34
C THR A 101 4.52 8.46 -8.06
N VAL A 102 3.70 7.86 -8.92
CA VAL A 102 3.33 6.43 -8.79
C VAL A 102 4.45 5.52 -9.29
N ASP A 103 5.18 5.95 -10.28
CA ASP A 103 6.40 5.33 -10.80
C ASP A 103 7.64 5.84 -10.06
N VAL A 104 8.70 5.05 -10.06
CA VAL A 104 9.98 5.45 -9.45
C VAL A 104 10.71 6.40 -10.39
N GLY A 105 10.93 7.64 -9.91
CA GLY A 105 11.62 8.66 -10.70
C GLY A 105 11.97 9.89 -9.88
N ILE A 106 12.90 10.69 -10.39
CA ILE A 106 13.33 11.95 -9.80
C ILE A 106 12.79 13.10 -10.63
N GLN A 107 11.98 13.95 -10.03
CA GLN A 107 11.39 15.12 -10.70
C GLN A 107 12.44 16.26 -10.77
N PRO A 108 12.33 17.17 -11.76
CA PRO A 108 13.11 18.40 -11.77
C PRO A 108 12.91 19.20 -10.46
N GLY A 109 14.00 19.55 -9.78
CA GLY A 109 13.94 20.21 -8.47
C GLY A 109 13.46 19.32 -7.32
N HIS A 110 13.59 18.00 -7.46
CA HIS A 110 13.26 17.05 -6.39
C HIS A 110 14.11 17.32 -5.14
N ALA A 111 13.46 17.50 -4.00
CA ALA A 111 14.11 17.64 -2.69
C ALA A 111 13.75 16.45 -1.80
N LEU A 112 14.67 16.03 -0.96
CA LEU A 112 14.42 14.99 0.03
C LEU A 112 13.47 15.52 1.11
N ILE A 113 12.24 15.02 1.13
CA ILE A 113 11.23 15.40 2.12
C ILE A 113 11.41 14.56 3.39
N THR A 114 11.63 15.24 4.51
CA THR A 114 11.82 14.64 5.84
C THR A 114 10.76 15.11 6.84
N ALA A 115 9.69 15.78 6.36
CA ALA A 115 8.62 16.34 7.18
C ALA A 115 7.46 15.36 7.35
N GLY A 116 6.57 15.67 8.29
CA GLY A 116 5.35 14.86 8.52
C GLY A 116 5.69 13.40 8.84
N PRO A 117 5.02 12.43 8.21
CA PRO A 117 5.28 11.01 8.46
C PRO A 117 6.67 10.56 7.96
N TYR A 118 7.30 11.31 7.03
CA TYR A 118 8.64 11.01 6.50
C TYR A 118 9.77 11.23 7.52
N ARG A 119 9.50 11.90 8.63
CA ARG A 119 10.49 12.01 9.72
C ARG A 119 10.70 10.69 10.47
N TRP A 120 9.76 9.75 10.37
CA TRP A 120 9.83 8.45 11.04
C TRP A 120 9.93 7.28 10.07
N LEU A 121 9.28 7.40 8.90
CA LEU A 121 9.18 6.34 7.89
C LEU A 121 9.71 6.84 6.56
N ARG A 122 10.47 5.98 5.85
CA ARG A 122 10.91 6.27 4.48
C ARG A 122 9.77 6.15 3.48
N HIS A 123 8.86 5.21 3.70
CA HIS A 123 7.77 4.87 2.79
C HIS A 123 6.38 4.91 3.45
N PRO A 124 5.97 6.03 4.10
CA PRO A 124 4.69 6.09 4.81
C PRO A 124 3.50 5.89 3.88
N SER A 125 3.59 6.29 2.61
CA SER A 125 2.52 6.05 1.65
C SER A 125 2.33 4.55 1.37
N TYR A 126 3.42 3.75 1.40
CA TYR A 126 3.34 2.30 1.30
C TYR A 126 2.82 1.65 2.57
N THR A 127 3.12 2.20 3.74
CA THR A 127 2.49 1.77 5.01
C THR A 127 0.98 1.87 4.93
N GLY A 128 0.45 3.00 4.46
CA GLY A 128 -0.98 3.18 4.25
C GLY A 128 -1.57 2.20 3.23
N ALA A 129 -0.87 1.98 2.10
CA ALA A 129 -1.30 1.01 1.10
C ALA A 129 -1.33 -0.42 1.65
N LEU A 130 -0.29 -0.86 2.35
CA LEU A 130 -0.23 -2.17 2.99
C LEU A 130 -1.36 -2.36 4.00
N ALA A 131 -1.67 -1.33 4.81
CA ALA A 131 -2.80 -1.38 5.74
C ALA A 131 -4.13 -1.58 5.01
N CYS A 132 -4.35 -0.92 3.85
CA CYS A 132 -5.55 -1.14 3.03
C CYS A 132 -5.64 -2.58 2.51
N PHE A 133 -4.56 -3.12 1.96
CA PHE A 133 -4.53 -4.50 1.46
C PHE A 133 -4.75 -5.52 2.58
N TYR A 134 -4.11 -5.34 3.74
CA TYR A 134 -4.33 -6.24 4.88
C TYR A 134 -5.75 -6.11 5.42
N GLY A 135 -6.31 -4.89 5.44
CA GLY A 135 -7.70 -4.64 5.78
C GLY A 135 -8.67 -5.39 4.87
N LEU A 136 -8.41 -5.39 3.55
CA LEU A 136 -9.15 -6.22 2.60
C LEU A 136 -9.03 -7.70 2.96
N GLY A 137 -7.82 -8.21 3.20
CA GLY A 137 -7.58 -9.61 3.56
C GLY A 137 -8.30 -10.04 4.83
N VAL A 138 -8.30 -9.19 5.86
CA VAL A 138 -9.02 -9.41 7.13
C VAL A 138 -10.53 -9.44 6.89
N GLY A 139 -11.06 -8.45 6.16
CA GLY A 139 -12.51 -8.33 5.89
C GLY A 139 -13.09 -9.43 5.00
N LEU A 140 -12.27 -10.10 4.19
CA LEU A 140 -12.68 -11.28 3.41
C LEU A 140 -13.04 -12.48 4.30
N GLY A 141 -12.72 -12.48 5.60
CA GLY A 141 -13.14 -13.51 6.54
C GLY A 141 -12.46 -14.86 6.35
N SER A 142 -11.28 -14.88 5.71
CA SER A 142 -10.46 -16.08 5.47
C SER A 142 -9.00 -15.80 5.82
N TRP A 143 -8.42 -16.61 6.73
CA TRP A 143 -6.98 -16.51 7.04
C TRP A 143 -6.10 -16.86 5.84
N ALA A 144 -6.56 -17.76 4.96
CA ALA A 144 -5.85 -18.10 3.74
C ALA A 144 -5.80 -16.90 2.77
N SER A 145 -6.91 -16.17 2.64
CA SER A 145 -6.97 -14.92 1.86
C SER A 145 -6.03 -13.86 2.43
N LEU A 146 -6.04 -13.68 3.75
CA LEU A 146 -5.13 -12.75 4.42
C LEU A 146 -3.66 -13.14 4.20
N ALA A 147 -3.32 -14.43 4.30
CA ALA A 147 -1.96 -14.92 4.09
C ALA A 147 -1.48 -14.66 2.65
N VAL A 148 -2.31 -14.94 1.64
CA VAL A 148 -1.97 -14.67 0.23
C VAL A 148 -1.73 -13.18 0.01
N ILE A 149 -2.63 -12.32 0.48
CA ILE A 149 -2.46 -10.87 0.36
C ILE A 149 -1.20 -10.42 1.11
N ALA A 150 -1.03 -10.82 2.37
CA ALA A 150 0.10 -10.39 3.18
C ALA A 150 1.44 -10.78 2.54
N LEU A 151 1.60 -12.01 2.09
CA LEU A 151 2.85 -12.47 1.51
C LEU A 151 3.12 -11.84 0.14
N ALA A 152 2.17 -11.91 -0.79
CA ALA A 152 2.38 -11.45 -2.16
C ALA A 152 2.54 -9.93 -2.22
N VAL A 153 1.67 -9.19 -1.53
CA VAL A 153 1.70 -7.72 -1.54
C VAL A 153 2.95 -7.19 -0.84
N THR A 154 3.31 -7.76 0.33
CA THR A 154 4.54 -7.35 1.02
C THR A 154 5.78 -7.59 0.16
N ALA A 155 5.88 -8.75 -0.49
CA ALA A 155 7.01 -9.07 -1.36
C ALA A 155 7.12 -8.10 -2.55
N ALA A 156 5.98 -7.76 -3.17
CA ALA A 156 5.95 -6.81 -4.28
C ALA A 156 6.36 -5.39 -3.85
N PHE A 157 5.84 -4.90 -2.72
CA PHE A 157 6.24 -3.60 -2.17
C PHE A 157 7.70 -3.61 -1.70
N ALA A 158 8.19 -4.70 -1.10
CA ALA A 158 9.58 -4.82 -0.68
C ALA A 158 10.55 -4.72 -1.86
N ARG A 159 10.22 -5.36 -3.00
CA ARG A 159 10.99 -5.24 -4.23
C ARG A 159 10.98 -3.79 -4.75
N ARG A 160 9.80 -3.17 -4.78
CA ARG A 160 9.64 -1.80 -5.26
C ARG A 160 10.43 -0.81 -4.40
N MET A 161 10.33 -0.92 -3.08
CA MET A 161 11.09 -0.07 -2.14
C MET A 161 12.59 -0.17 -2.35
N ARG A 162 13.12 -1.37 -2.63
CA ARG A 162 14.57 -1.53 -2.92
C ARG A 162 15.00 -0.75 -4.17
N VAL A 163 14.19 -0.77 -5.23
CA VAL A 163 14.48 -0.02 -6.46
C VAL A 163 14.39 1.48 -6.19
N GLU A 164 13.34 1.94 -5.53
CA GLU A 164 13.14 3.34 -5.17
C GLU A 164 14.27 3.87 -4.26
N GLU A 165 14.65 3.12 -3.20
CA GLU A 165 15.76 3.48 -2.33
C GLU A 165 17.10 3.58 -3.09
N GLY A 166 17.31 2.71 -4.08
CA GLY A 166 18.50 2.80 -4.96
C GLY A 166 18.51 4.07 -5.80
N VAL A 167 17.39 4.48 -6.37
CA VAL A 167 17.26 5.71 -7.14
C VAL A 167 17.44 6.95 -6.25
N LEU A 168 16.85 6.93 -5.04
CA LEU A 168 16.99 8.02 -4.07
C LEU A 168 18.42 8.14 -3.55
N ALA A 169 19.11 7.02 -3.28
CA ALA A 169 20.51 7.02 -2.88
C ALA A 169 21.42 7.62 -3.95
N GLN A 170 21.20 7.30 -5.22
CA GLN A 170 21.94 7.88 -6.33
C GLN A 170 21.68 9.38 -6.49
N ALA A 171 20.45 9.82 -6.28
CA ALA A 171 20.06 11.23 -6.46
C ALA A 171 20.49 12.13 -5.30
N PHE A 172 20.42 11.66 -4.06
CA PHE A 172 20.66 12.48 -2.86
C PHE A 172 21.94 12.14 -2.09
N GLY A 173 22.59 11.00 -2.39
CA GLY A 173 23.86 10.59 -1.79
C GLY A 173 23.83 10.61 -0.26
N PRO A 174 24.82 11.28 0.39
CA PRO A 174 24.95 11.30 1.85
C PRO A 174 23.71 11.84 2.60
N ALA A 175 22.92 12.71 1.98
CA ALA A 175 21.68 13.21 2.59
C ALA A 175 20.64 12.09 2.72
N TRP A 176 20.54 11.20 1.72
CA TRP A 176 19.70 10.01 1.79
C TRP A 176 20.21 9.05 2.87
N ASP A 177 21.51 8.75 2.91
CA ASP A 177 22.09 7.82 3.88
C ASP A 177 21.83 8.27 5.32
N ALA A 178 22.01 9.58 5.59
CA ALA A 178 21.71 10.17 6.88
C ALA A 178 20.23 10.09 7.26
N HIS A 179 19.33 10.22 6.29
CA HIS A 179 17.88 10.05 6.50
C HIS A 179 17.52 8.58 6.71
N ALA A 180 18.05 7.68 5.88
CA ALA A 180 17.79 6.25 5.94
C ALA A 180 18.28 5.63 7.26
N GLY A 181 19.38 6.12 7.81
CA GLY A 181 19.93 5.67 9.10
C GLY A 181 19.10 6.05 10.33
N ARG A 182 18.13 6.98 10.18
CA ARG A 182 17.29 7.49 11.28
C ARG A 182 15.82 7.14 11.14
N THR A 183 15.43 6.45 10.07
CA THR A 183 14.02 6.16 9.75
C THR A 183 13.82 4.69 9.46
N TRP A 184 12.62 4.18 9.76
CA TRP A 184 12.20 2.83 9.38
C TRP A 184 11.60 2.83 7.96
N LYS A 185 11.53 1.65 7.33
CA LYS A 185 10.95 1.55 5.98
C LYS A 185 9.45 1.82 5.99
N VAL A 186 8.68 0.98 6.65
CA VAL A 186 7.22 1.02 6.66
C VAL A 186 6.59 0.84 8.04
N LEU A 187 7.28 0.20 8.98
CA LEU A 187 6.77 -0.04 10.32
C LEU A 187 7.87 0.19 11.35
N PRO A 188 7.65 1.13 12.31
CA PRO A 188 8.64 1.40 13.36
C PRO A 188 9.03 0.12 14.11
N TRP A 189 10.31 -0.01 14.43
CA TRP A 189 10.94 -1.14 15.16
C TRP A 189 10.84 -2.52 14.50
N VAL A 190 10.15 -2.66 13.35
CA VAL A 190 9.97 -3.95 12.67
C VAL A 190 10.71 -3.96 11.33
N TRP A 191 10.56 -2.92 10.54
CA TRP A 191 11.14 -2.88 9.19
C TRP A 191 11.26 -1.48 8.62
#